data_0f656375c7e36f44919caf7afc2a70e4
#
_entry.id   0f656375c7e36f44919caf7afc2a70e4
#
_cell.length_a   1.000
_cell.length_b   1.000
_cell.length_c   1.000
_cell.angle_alpha   90.00
_cell.angle_beta   90.00
_cell.angle_gamma   90.00
#
_symmetry.space_group_name_H-M   'P 1'
#
loop_
_entity.id
_entity.type
_entity.pdbx_description
1 polymer ?
#
loop_
_entity_poly.entity_id
_entity_poly.type
_entity_poly.pdbx_seq_one_letter_code
_entity_poly.pdbx_strand_id
1 'polypeptide(L)'
;MDLFGRQPVAQPLAARLRATSLDEYVGQEHVLGPGKPLREALEQGALHSMIFWGPPGVGKTTLARLLAKVTDAHFETISAVLSGVKEIRQAVEVAQQHAAQYGRRTILFVDEVHRFNKSQQDAFLPYVEDGTLIFIGASTENPSFELNNALLSRARVYVLKSLDEAAMRKLVNRALTDPKGLGDRRLSLPDDAFQILLAAADGDGRRLLNFLENAADLAEDDGEIGVELLQNLLGDSRRRFDKGGEAFYDQISALHKSVRGSSPDGALYWYARMLDGGCDPLYIARRVVRMASEDIGNADPRALTLCLNAWDVQERLGSPEGELAVAQAIVYLACAPKSNAVYTAFKAAMRDAAEQGSQEVPLHLRNAPTKLMKQLGYGDEYRYAHDEPDAYAAGEDYFPENLQPRQYYEPVPRGLELKIRDKLQHLRKLDAASPRQRRTP
;
A
#
# COMPACT_ATOMS: atom_id res chain seq x y z
N MET A 1 -45.09 -24.65 8.95
CA MET A 1 -44.28 -25.88 8.95
C MET A 1 -43.59 -25.94 7.60
N ASP A 2 -42.32 -25.61 7.57
CA ASP A 2 -41.52 -25.65 6.35
C ASP A 2 -41.13 -27.11 6.10
N LEU A 3 -41.64 -27.70 5.03
CA LEU A 3 -41.54 -29.13 4.70
C LEU A 3 -40.13 -29.53 4.23
N PHE A 4 -39.20 -28.59 4.10
CA PHE A 4 -37.81 -28.80 3.84
C PHE A 4 -36.99 -28.11 4.91
N GLY A 5 -36.76 -28.81 6.03
CA GLY A 5 -35.90 -28.33 7.11
C GLY A 5 -34.50 -27.98 6.57
N ARG A 6 -34.35 -26.79 5.98
CA ARG A 6 -33.05 -26.21 5.70
C ARG A 6 -32.40 -25.90 7.05
N GLN A 7 -31.48 -26.75 7.46
CA GLN A 7 -30.55 -26.36 8.52
C GLN A 7 -29.94 -25.00 8.13
N PRO A 8 -29.96 -24.01 9.03
CA PRO A 8 -29.29 -22.74 8.75
C PRO A 8 -27.85 -23.05 8.36
N VAL A 9 -27.41 -22.53 7.24
CA VAL A 9 -26.00 -22.66 6.79
C VAL A 9 -25.12 -22.25 7.95
N ALA A 10 -24.31 -23.16 8.46
CA ALA A 10 -23.44 -22.91 9.62
C ALA A 10 -22.49 -21.73 9.26
N GLN A 11 -22.66 -20.63 9.99
CA GLN A 11 -21.79 -19.48 9.78
C GLN A 11 -20.39 -19.81 10.35
N PRO A 12 -19.29 -19.40 9.64
CA PRO A 12 -17.93 -19.58 10.15
C PRO A 12 -17.73 -18.97 11.54
N LEU A 13 -16.89 -19.58 12.35
CA LEU A 13 -16.60 -19.16 13.73
C LEU A 13 -16.24 -17.66 13.82
N ALA A 14 -15.41 -17.19 12.90
CA ALA A 14 -15.04 -15.77 12.80
C ALA A 14 -16.23 -14.82 12.56
N ALA A 15 -17.31 -15.29 11.95
CA ALA A 15 -18.53 -14.52 11.75
C ALA A 15 -19.44 -14.58 13.00
N ARG A 16 -19.57 -15.75 13.62
CA ARG A 16 -20.36 -15.98 14.85
C ARG A 16 -19.81 -15.18 16.03
N LEU A 17 -18.49 -15.10 16.17
CA LEU A 17 -17.78 -14.42 17.25
C LEU A 17 -17.43 -12.96 16.93
N ARG A 18 -18.02 -12.37 15.89
CA ARG A 18 -17.79 -10.96 15.61
C ARG A 18 -18.22 -10.11 16.81
N ALA A 19 -17.30 -9.23 17.25
CA ALA A 19 -17.57 -8.34 18.38
C ALA A 19 -18.83 -7.51 18.15
N THR A 20 -19.70 -7.46 19.16
CA THR A 20 -20.97 -6.71 19.15
C THR A 20 -20.95 -5.51 20.10
N SER A 21 -19.92 -5.36 20.91
CA SER A 21 -19.63 -4.22 21.77
C SER A 21 -18.12 -3.87 21.73
N LEU A 22 -17.75 -2.70 22.22
CA LEU A 22 -16.34 -2.29 22.28
C LEU A 22 -15.55 -3.17 23.27
N ASP A 23 -16.18 -3.68 24.32
CA ASP A 23 -15.52 -4.55 25.29
C ASP A 23 -15.19 -5.93 24.73
N GLU A 24 -15.94 -6.36 23.71
CA GLU A 24 -15.68 -7.58 22.97
C GLU A 24 -14.63 -7.39 21.86
N TYR A 25 -14.31 -6.15 21.52
CA TYR A 25 -13.35 -5.85 20.46
C TYR A 25 -11.92 -5.92 21.00
N VAL A 26 -11.13 -6.83 20.48
CA VAL A 26 -9.78 -7.12 20.97
C VAL A 26 -8.71 -6.41 20.15
N GLY A 27 -7.67 -5.95 20.85
CA GLY A 27 -6.55 -5.25 20.26
C GLY A 27 -6.87 -3.80 19.88
N GLN A 28 -5.92 -3.14 19.22
CA GLN A 28 -6.00 -1.77 18.71
C GLN A 28 -6.12 -0.71 19.83
N GLU A 29 -5.56 -0.96 21.00
CA GLU A 29 -5.58 -0.02 22.15
C GLU A 29 -4.96 1.34 21.82
N HIS A 30 -4.02 1.38 20.86
CA HIS A 30 -3.42 2.61 20.37
C HIS A 30 -4.40 3.51 19.60
N VAL A 31 -5.53 2.98 19.12
CA VAL A 31 -6.61 3.70 18.42
C VAL A 31 -7.86 3.85 19.29
N LEU A 32 -8.20 2.79 20.05
CA LEU A 32 -9.46 2.67 20.81
C LEU A 32 -9.27 2.68 22.32
N GLY A 33 -8.04 2.80 22.82
CA GLY A 33 -7.78 2.92 24.26
C GLY A 33 -8.39 4.17 24.88
N PRO A 34 -8.49 4.22 26.20
CA PRO A 34 -8.99 5.42 26.91
C PRO A 34 -8.23 6.68 26.50
N GLY A 35 -8.95 7.79 26.26
CA GLY A 35 -8.38 9.07 25.83
C GLY A 35 -7.93 9.11 24.37
N LYS A 36 -8.21 8.09 23.57
CA LYS A 36 -7.90 8.12 22.14
C LYS A 36 -9.01 8.80 21.33
N PRO A 37 -8.64 9.59 20.30
CA PRO A 37 -9.61 10.41 19.55
C PRO A 37 -10.77 9.64 18.95
N LEU A 38 -10.55 8.40 18.48
CA LEU A 38 -11.64 7.57 17.93
C LEU A 38 -12.56 7.07 19.06
N ARG A 39 -12.01 6.72 20.21
CA ARG A 39 -12.79 6.31 21.38
C ARG A 39 -13.68 7.45 21.88
N GLU A 40 -13.11 8.66 22.04
CA GLU A 40 -13.85 9.84 22.45
C GLU A 40 -14.95 10.23 21.46
N ALA A 41 -14.64 10.18 20.15
CA ALA A 41 -15.63 10.44 19.11
C ALA A 41 -16.81 9.45 19.19
N LEU A 42 -16.54 8.19 19.50
CA LEU A 42 -17.57 7.15 19.71
C LEU A 42 -18.45 7.44 20.94
N GLU A 43 -17.83 7.77 22.06
CA GLU A 43 -18.53 8.04 23.31
C GLU A 43 -19.39 9.31 23.22
N GLN A 44 -19.00 10.26 22.35
CA GLN A 44 -19.77 11.48 22.06
C GLN A 44 -20.77 11.32 20.93
N GLY A 45 -20.82 10.16 20.26
CA GLY A 45 -21.69 9.95 19.07
C GLY A 45 -21.27 10.78 17.85
N ALA A 46 -20.06 11.36 17.87
CA ALA A 46 -19.53 12.22 16.82
C ALA A 46 -18.75 11.40 15.80
N LEU A 47 -19.44 10.87 14.78
CA LEU A 47 -18.78 10.16 13.68
C LEU A 47 -18.28 11.14 12.61
N HIS A 48 -17.11 10.83 12.08
CA HIS A 48 -16.51 11.46 10.92
C HIS A 48 -16.10 10.40 9.90
N SER A 49 -15.87 10.81 8.65
CA SER A 49 -15.37 9.91 7.62
C SER A 49 -13.94 9.48 7.93
N MET A 50 -13.63 8.19 7.67
CA MET A 50 -12.36 7.60 8.06
C MET A 50 -11.91 6.48 7.14
N ILE A 51 -10.63 6.16 7.21
CA ILE A 51 -10.00 5.05 6.49
C ILE A 51 -9.30 4.17 7.51
N PHE A 52 -9.65 2.89 7.54
CA PHE A 52 -8.96 1.87 8.32
C PHE A 52 -7.90 1.20 7.45
N TRP A 53 -6.65 1.49 7.73
CA TRP A 53 -5.52 0.89 7.05
C TRP A 53 -4.81 -0.10 7.95
N GLY A 54 -4.54 -1.31 7.44
CA GLY A 54 -3.80 -2.32 8.18
C GLY A 54 -3.95 -3.70 7.56
N PRO A 55 -3.21 -4.71 8.06
CA PRO A 55 -3.19 -6.07 7.54
C PRO A 55 -4.57 -6.73 7.55
N PRO A 56 -4.75 -7.85 6.84
CA PRO A 56 -6.00 -8.61 6.88
C PRO A 56 -6.27 -9.14 8.29
N GLY A 57 -7.54 -9.42 8.59
CA GLY A 57 -7.97 -10.08 9.83
C GLY A 57 -7.84 -9.27 11.14
N VAL A 58 -7.39 -8.01 11.10
CA VAL A 58 -7.20 -7.15 12.30
C VAL A 58 -8.49 -6.47 12.80
N GLY A 59 -9.63 -6.77 12.18
CA GLY A 59 -10.93 -6.29 12.65
C GLY A 59 -11.49 -5.03 11.98
N LYS A 60 -10.96 -4.56 10.82
CA LYS A 60 -11.44 -3.37 10.11
C LYS A 60 -12.96 -3.33 9.92
N THR A 61 -13.52 -4.38 9.32
CA THR A 61 -14.97 -4.51 9.08
C THR A 61 -15.77 -4.62 10.38
N THR A 62 -15.21 -5.29 11.38
CA THR A 62 -15.83 -5.42 12.71
C THR A 62 -15.93 -4.06 13.38
N LEU A 63 -14.85 -3.27 13.34
CA LEU A 63 -14.83 -1.92 13.90
C LEU A 63 -15.86 -1.01 13.21
N ALA A 64 -15.92 -1.02 11.87
CA ALA A 64 -16.90 -0.24 11.13
C ALA A 64 -18.36 -0.57 11.54
N ARG A 65 -18.67 -1.85 11.72
CA ARG A 65 -20.01 -2.29 12.20
C ARG A 65 -20.29 -1.88 13.63
N LEU A 66 -19.29 -1.94 14.51
CA LEU A 66 -19.42 -1.45 15.89
C LEU A 66 -19.70 0.05 15.94
N LEU A 67 -19.00 0.83 15.13
CA LEU A 67 -19.24 2.26 14.99
C LEU A 67 -20.70 2.55 14.62
N ALA A 68 -21.23 1.85 13.62
CA ALA A 68 -22.62 2.00 13.20
C ALA A 68 -23.60 1.65 14.32
N LYS A 69 -23.34 0.57 15.04
CA LYS A 69 -24.21 0.11 16.13
C LYS A 69 -24.23 1.09 17.32
N VAL A 70 -23.04 1.57 17.72
CA VAL A 70 -22.91 2.50 18.88
C VAL A 70 -23.57 3.85 18.59
N THR A 71 -23.56 4.28 17.33
CA THR A 71 -24.08 5.60 16.92
C THR A 71 -25.47 5.55 16.30
N ASP A 72 -26.14 4.40 16.33
CA ASP A 72 -27.46 4.15 15.72
C ASP A 72 -27.52 4.58 14.24
N ALA A 73 -26.39 4.44 13.51
CA ALA A 73 -26.33 4.76 12.10
C ALA A 73 -26.73 3.55 11.24
N HIS A 74 -27.39 3.81 10.12
CA HIS A 74 -27.60 2.79 9.09
C HIS A 74 -26.27 2.36 8.48
N PHE A 75 -26.08 1.07 8.21
CA PHE A 75 -24.80 0.52 7.73
C PHE A 75 -24.97 -0.11 6.34
N GLU A 76 -24.46 0.58 5.33
CA GLU A 76 -24.36 0.10 3.97
C GLU A 76 -22.95 -0.41 3.66
N THR A 77 -22.85 -1.52 2.91
CA THR A 77 -21.57 -2.12 2.57
C THR A 77 -21.41 -2.25 1.07
N ILE A 78 -20.31 -1.74 0.56
CA ILE A 78 -19.89 -1.90 -0.84
C ILE A 78 -18.54 -2.61 -0.87
N SER A 79 -18.39 -3.61 -1.76
CA SER A 79 -17.10 -4.22 -2.05
C SER A 79 -16.50 -3.55 -3.29
N ALA A 80 -15.32 -2.95 -3.16
CA ALA A 80 -14.64 -2.32 -4.30
C ALA A 80 -14.25 -3.32 -5.40
N VAL A 81 -14.23 -4.61 -5.10
CA VAL A 81 -13.96 -5.68 -6.08
C VAL A 81 -15.14 -5.95 -7.01
N LEU A 82 -16.37 -5.82 -6.50
CA LEU A 82 -17.60 -6.25 -7.18
C LEU A 82 -18.51 -5.08 -7.59
N SER A 83 -18.21 -3.86 -7.13
CA SER A 83 -19.12 -2.72 -7.24
C SER A 83 -18.54 -1.60 -8.11
N GLY A 84 -19.46 -0.86 -8.77
CA GLY A 84 -19.13 0.29 -9.59
C GLY A 84 -19.87 1.56 -9.15
N VAL A 85 -19.89 2.56 -10.00
CA VAL A 85 -20.59 3.86 -9.75
C VAL A 85 -22.10 3.67 -9.53
N LYS A 86 -22.70 2.63 -10.13
CA LYS A 86 -24.13 2.33 -9.97
C LYS A 86 -24.48 1.96 -8.53
N GLU A 87 -23.70 1.07 -7.92
CA GLU A 87 -23.88 0.64 -6.54
C GLU A 87 -23.64 1.78 -5.55
N ILE A 88 -22.68 2.67 -5.86
CA ILE A 88 -22.46 3.88 -5.06
C ILE A 88 -23.71 4.78 -5.07
N ARG A 89 -24.30 5.03 -6.25
CA ARG A 89 -25.54 5.84 -6.36
C ARG A 89 -26.70 5.20 -5.61
N GLN A 90 -26.84 3.90 -5.70
CA GLN A 90 -27.87 3.16 -4.98
C GLN A 90 -27.71 3.30 -3.46
N ALA A 91 -26.48 3.21 -2.93
CA ALA A 91 -26.21 3.43 -1.52
C ALA A 91 -26.53 4.87 -1.07
N VAL A 92 -26.31 5.86 -1.94
CA VAL A 92 -26.71 7.26 -1.69
C VAL A 92 -28.22 7.41 -1.61
N GLU A 93 -28.97 6.80 -2.53
CA GLU A 93 -30.44 6.82 -2.52
C GLU A 93 -30.99 6.21 -1.23
N VAL A 94 -30.43 5.07 -0.80
CA VAL A 94 -30.75 4.42 0.47
C VAL A 94 -30.45 5.35 1.66
N ALA A 95 -29.31 6.02 1.65
CA ALA A 95 -28.91 6.95 2.72
C ALA A 95 -29.90 8.13 2.82
N GLN A 96 -30.29 8.73 1.70
CA GLN A 96 -31.24 9.82 1.65
C GLN A 96 -32.63 9.38 2.16
N GLN A 97 -33.08 8.17 1.79
CA GLN A 97 -34.33 7.59 2.29
C GLN A 97 -34.29 7.39 3.81
N HIS A 98 -33.20 6.81 4.34
CA HIS A 98 -33.04 6.62 5.78
C HIS A 98 -32.98 7.92 6.56
N ALA A 99 -32.30 8.93 6.02
CA ALA A 99 -32.28 10.26 6.62
C ALA A 99 -33.68 10.90 6.65
N ALA A 100 -34.43 10.80 5.55
CA ALA A 100 -35.76 11.38 5.44
C ALA A 100 -36.82 10.64 6.31
N GLN A 101 -36.76 9.31 6.40
CA GLN A 101 -37.77 8.51 7.09
C GLN A 101 -37.50 8.35 8.59
N TYR A 102 -36.20 8.23 8.96
CA TYR A 102 -35.81 7.86 10.33
C TYR A 102 -34.90 8.89 11.01
N GLY A 103 -34.47 9.94 10.31
CA GLY A 103 -33.52 10.92 10.84
C GLY A 103 -32.13 10.33 11.14
N ARG A 104 -31.82 9.14 10.58
CA ARG A 104 -30.57 8.41 10.84
C ARG A 104 -29.51 8.71 9.79
N ARG A 105 -28.27 8.88 10.25
CA ARG A 105 -27.12 8.98 9.36
C ARG A 105 -26.78 7.60 8.78
N THR A 106 -26.15 7.57 7.61
CA THR A 106 -25.71 6.34 6.97
C THR A 106 -24.19 6.27 6.92
N ILE A 107 -23.65 5.17 7.41
CA ILE A 107 -22.25 4.78 7.19
C ILE A 107 -22.17 3.98 5.91
N LEU A 108 -21.42 4.48 4.95
CA LEU A 108 -21.02 3.73 3.77
C LEU A 108 -19.66 3.07 4.03
N PHE A 109 -19.66 1.76 4.24
CA PHE A 109 -18.45 0.98 4.39
C PHE A 109 -17.99 0.43 3.04
N VAL A 110 -16.78 0.80 2.62
CA VAL A 110 -16.15 0.33 1.38
C VAL A 110 -14.98 -0.57 1.73
N ASP A 111 -15.16 -1.88 1.50
CA ASP A 111 -14.10 -2.86 1.70
C ASP A 111 -13.12 -2.86 0.51
N GLU A 112 -11.82 -2.96 0.81
CA GLU A 112 -10.73 -2.90 -0.18
C GLU A 112 -10.79 -1.65 -1.08
N VAL A 113 -11.01 -0.48 -0.47
CA VAL A 113 -11.24 0.81 -1.16
C VAL A 113 -10.13 1.18 -2.15
N HIS A 114 -8.91 0.69 -1.96
CA HIS A 114 -7.79 0.89 -2.87
C HIS A 114 -8.01 0.29 -4.28
N ARG A 115 -8.98 -0.62 -4.45
CA ARG A 115 -9.34 -1.20 -5.74
C ARG A 115 -10.27 -0.31 -6.58
N PHE A 116 -10.83 0.74 -6.00
CA PHE A 116 -11.59 1.72 -6.75
C PHE A 116 -10.66 2.62 -7.57
N ASN A 117 -11.00 2.81 -8.84
CA ASN A 117 -10.35 3.81 -9.68
C ASN A 117 -10.73 5.25 -9.25
N LYS A 118 -10.02 6.25 -9.78
CA LYS A 118 -10.25 7.65 -9.42
C LYS A 118 -11.70 8.10 -9.61
N SER A 119 -12.34 7.74 -10.72
CA SER A 119 -13.74 8.12 -11.00
C SER A 119 -14.72 7.50 -10.00
N GLN A 120 -14.45 6.28 -9.54
CA GLN A 120 -15.24 5.62 -8.51
C GLN A 120 -15.02 6.27 -7.15
N GLN A 121 -13.78 6.65 -6.82
CA GLN A 121 -13.47 7.39 -5.59
C GLN A 121 -14.12 8.78 -5.59
N ASP A 122 -14.16 9.46 -6.73
CA ASP A 122 -14.79 10.78 -6.85
C ASP A 122 -16.32 10.73 -6.76
N ALA A 123 -16.93 9.60 -7.10
CA ALA A 123 -18.40 9.46 -7.18
C ALA A 123 -19.11 9.65 -5.83
N PHE A 124 -18.46 9.39 -4.70
CA PHE A 124 -19.07 9.59 -3.39
C PHE A 124 -18.59 10.87 -2.65
N LEU A 125 -17.60 11.61 -3.20
CA LEU A 125 -17.08 12.83 -2.56
C LEU A 125 -18.16 13.87 -2.26
N PRO A 126 -19.09 14.22 -3.17
CA PRO A 126 -20.12 15.20 -2.87
C PRO A 126 -20.99 14.82 -1.66
N TYR A 127 -21.27 13.55 -1.51
CA TYR A 127 -22.13 13.03 -0.43
C TYR A 127 -21.40 12.86 0.92
N VAL A 128 -20.09 12.81 0.87
CA VAL A 128 -19.23 12.90 2.05
C VAL A 128 -19.08 14.36 2.49
N GLU A 129 -19.00 15.30 1.54
CA GLU A 129 -18.91 16.74 1.81
C GLU A 129 -20.19 17.33 2.41
N ASP A 130 -21.34 16.94 1.88
CA ASP A 130 -22.64 17.43 2.37
C ASP A 130 -23.16 16.68 3.61
N GLY A 131 -22.43 15.63 4.06
CA GLY A 131 -22.78 14.84 5.23
C GLY A 131 -23.90 13.81 5.01
N THR A 132 -24.36 13.60 3.79
CA THR A 132 -25.33 12.54 3.43
C THR A 132 -24.77 11.17 3.78
N LEU A 133 -23.46 10.97 3.57
CA LEU A 133 -22.75 9.74 3.90
C LEU A 133 -21.61 10.00 4.87
N ILE A 134 -21.45 9.11 5.84
CA ILE A 134 -20.21 8.96 6.59
C ILE A 134 -19.42 7.84 5.93
N PHE A 135 -18.31 8.20 5.30
CA PHE A 135 -17.48 7.24 4.58
C PHE A 135 -16.54 6.51 5.54
N ILE A 136 -16.53 5.18 5.47
CA ILE A 136 -15.52 4.35 6.14
C ILE A 136 -14.89 3.42 5.10
N GLY A 137 -13.65 3.73 4.70
CA GLY A 137 -12.86 2.89 3.80
C GLY A 137 -12.02 1.88 4.59
N ALA A 138 -11.94 0.63 4.12
CA ALA A 138 -10.96 -0.34 4.61
C ALA A 138 -9.95 -0.64 3.50
N SER A 139 -8.66 -0.69 3.86
CA SER A 139 -7.58 -0.98 2.93
C SER A 139 -6.48 -1.82 3.59
N THR A 140 -5.91 -2.75 2.85
CA THR A 140 -4.66 -3.43 3.20
C THR A 140 -3.45 -2.73 2.60
N GLU A 141 -3.64 -1.90 1.58
CA GLU A 141 -2.60 -1.11 0.92
C GLU A 141 -2.50 0.30 1.52
N ASN A 142 -1.34 0.93 1.38
CA ASN A 142 -1.11 2.26 1.93
C ASN A 142 -1.99 3.31 1.23
N PRO A 143 -2.92 3.96 1.97
CA PRO A 143 -3.86 4.90 1.39
C PRO A 143 -3.22 6.09 0.66
N SER A 144 -2.01 6.49 1.07
CA SER A 144 -1.30 7.62 0.47
C SER A 144 -0.87 7.36 -0.99
N PHE A 145 -0.80 6.10 -1.42
CA PHE A 145 -0.45 5.74 -2.79
C PHE A 145 -1.67 5.40 -3.64
N GLU A 146 -2.72 4.90 -3.02
CA GLU A 146 -3.85 4.28 -3.72
C GLU A 146 -5.09 5.19 -3.77
N LEU A 147 -5.23 6.10 -2.80
CA LEU A 147 -6.40 6.97 -2.73
C LEU A 147 -6.08 8.38 -3.22
N ASN A 148 -7.09 9.04 -3.81
CA ASN A 148 -6.93 10.39 -4.26
C ASN A 148 -6.87 11.39 -3.09
N ASN A 149 -6.21 12.52 -3.32
CA ASN A 149 -6.01 13.56 -2.30
C ASN A 149 -7.34 14.16 -1.82
N ALA A 150 -8.36 14.20 -2.67
CA ALA A 150 -9.67 14.72 -2.32
C ALA A 150 -10.35 13.87 -1.24
N LEU A 151 -10.25 12.57 -1.33
CA LEU A 151 -10.76 11.64 -0.31
C LEU A 151 -9.93 11.70 0.97
N LEU A 152 -8.58 11.70 0.85
CA LEU A 152 -7.68 11.76 1.99
C LEU A 152 -7.82 13.05 2.80
N SER A 153 -8.18 14.17 2.16
CA SER A 153 -8.43 15.44 2.86
C SER A 153 -9.73 15.47 3.69
N ARG A 154 -10.64 14.54 3.43
CA ARG A 154 -11.98 14.46 4.05
C ARG A 154 -12.16 13.27 5.00
N ALA A 155 -11.23 12.32 4.97
CA ALA A 155 -11.29 11.12 5.79
C ALA A 155 -10.02 10.98 6.63
N ARG A 156 -10.18 10.76 7.93
CA ARG A 156 -9.04 10.53 8.84
C ARG A 156 -8.55 9.10 8.72
N VAL A 157 -7.23 8.93 8.54
CA VAL A 157 -6.62 7.61 8.47
C VAL A 157 -6.32 7.08 9.87
N TYR A 158 -6.79 5.87 10.17
CA TYR A 158 -6.47 5.11 11.36
C TYR A 158 -5.69 3.86 10.99
N VAL A 159 -4.48 3.74 11.49
CA VAL A 159 -3.62 2.58 11.24
C VAL A 159 -3.96 1.49 12.25
N LEU A 160 -4.44 0.34 11.76
CA LEU A 160 -4.67 -0.84 12.56
C LEU A 160 -3.47 -1.78 12.44
N LYS A 161 -3.03 -2.34 13.55
CA LYS A 161 -1.87 -3.23 13.63
C LYS A 161 -2.31 -4.68 13.67
N SER A 162 -1.40 -5.58 13.30
CA SER A 162 -1.54 -7.03 13.58
C SER A 162 -1.88 -7.24 15.05
N LEU A 163 -2.71 -8.24 15.33
CA LEU A 163 -3.07 -8.58 16.70
C LEU A 163 -1.86 -9.22 17.40
N ASP A 164 -1.56 -8.74 18.59
CA ASP A 164 -0.52 -9.32 19.44
C ASP A 164 -0.99 -10.63 20.09
N GLU A 165 -0.07 -11.34 20.76
CA GLU A 165 -0.35 -12.59 21.43
C GLU A 165 -1.49 -12.45 22.46
N ALA A 166 -1.51 -11.36 23.21
CA ALA A 166 -2.52 -11.14 24.26
C ALA A 166 -3.93 -10.99 23.65
N ALA A 167 -4.05 -10.26 22.54
CA ALA A 167 -5.29 -10.12 21.80
C ALA A 167 -5.74 -11.44 21.16
N MET A 168 -4.80 -12.18 20.55
CA MET A 168 -5.07 -13.50 19.96
C MET A 168 -5.51 -14.52 21.00
N ARG A 169 -4.89 -14.53 22.20
CA ARG A 169 -5.28 -15.37 23.32
C ARG A 169 -6.69 -15.06 23.82
N LYS A 170 -7.05 -13.78 23.89
CA LYS A 170 -8.43 -13.38 24.24
C LYS A 170 -9.45 -13.90 23.22
N LEU A 171 -9.12 -13.84 21.93
CA LEU A 171 -9.99 -14.36 20.86
C LEU A 171 -10.18 -15.88 20.98
N VAL A 172 -9.12 -16.63 21.20
CA VAL A 172 -9.18 -18.09 21.39
C VAL A 172 -9.97 -18.45 22.63
N ASN A 173 -9.68 -17.83 23.77
CA ASN A 173 -10.41 -18.10 25.01
C ASN A 173 -11.91 -17.82 24.85
N ARG A 174 -12.25 -16.72 24.20
CA ARG A 174 -13.65 -16.41 23.87
C ARG A 174 -14.24 -17.47 22.94
N ALA A 175 -13.51 -17.92 21.93
CA ALA A 175 -13.98 -18.93 21.00
C ALA A 175 -14.29 -20.27 21.71
N LEU A 176 -13.47 -20.67 22.68
CA LEU A 176 -13.63 -21.91 23.43
C LEU A 176 -14.69 -21.83 24.52
N THR A 177 -15.06 -20.63 25.01
CA THR A 177 -15.98 -20.47 26.16
C THR A 177 -17.36 -19.91 25.76
N ASP A 178 -17.48 -19.14 24.68
CA ASP A 178 -18.73 -18.54 24.24
C ASP A 178 -19.64 -19.61 23.60
N PRO A 179 -20.90 -19.74 24.02
CA PRO A 179 -21.87 -20.65 23.37
C PRO A 179 -22.07 -20.37 21.85
N LYS A 180 -21.86 -19.12 21.41
CA LYS A 180 -21.85 -18.79 19.98
C LYS A 180 -20.62 -19.31 19.25
N GLY A 181 -19.59 -19.66 20.01
CA GLY A 181 -18.35 -20.21 19.51
C GLY A 181 -18.32 -21.74 19.56
N LEU A 182 -17.41 -22.26 20.35
CA LEU A 182 -17.14 -23.67 20.58
C LEU A 182 -17.45 -24.07 22.03
N GLY A 183 -18.05 -23.20 22.86
CA GLY A 183 -18.26 -23.38 24.27
C GLY A 183 -19.04 -24.66 24.63
N ASP A 184 -20.01 -25.04 23.78
CA ASP A 184 -20.80 -26.25 24.00
C ASP A 184 -20.00 -27.56 23.83
N ARG A 185 -18.86 -27.50 23.09
CA ARG A 185 -17.97 -28.66 22.86
C ARG A 185 -16.96 -28.91 23.97
N ARG A 186 -16.79 -27.96 24.89
CA ARG A 186 -15.88 -28.06 26.06
C ARG A 186 -14.45 -28.47 25.70
N LEU A 187 -13.91 -27.93 24.60
CA LEU A 187 -12.58 -28.24 24.12
C LEU A 187 -11.50 -27.53 24.96
N SER A 188 -10.36 -28.18 25.15
CA SER A 188 -9.17 -27.60 25.75
C SER A 188 -8.10 -27.33 24.69
N LEU A 189 -7.29 -26.30 24.92
CA LEU A 189 -6.15 -25.93 24.04
C LEU A 189 -4.94 -25.65 24.95
N PRO A 190 -3.97 -26.58 25.05
CA PRO A 190 -2.72 -26.37 25.78
C PRO A 190 -1.91 -25.18 25.20
N ASP A 191 -1.02 -24.65 26.02
CA ASP A 191 -0.24 -23.46 25.67
C ASP A 191 0.71 -23.69 24.49
N ASP A 192 1.35 -24.85 24.42
CA ASP A 192 2.20 -25.26 23.30
C ASP A 192 1.43 -25.41 21.99
N ALA A 193 0.21 -25.91 22.01
CA ALA A 193 -0.71 -25.95 20.88
C ALA A 193 -1.17 -24.53 20.50
N PHE A 194 -1.45 -23.66 21.48
CA PHE A 194 -1.77 -22.26 21.21
C PHE A 194 -0.62 -21.53 20.50
N GLN A 195 0.64 -21.76 20.90
CA GLN A 195 1.79 -21.15 20.23
C GLN A 195 1.90 -21.55 18.75
N ILE A 196 1.53 -22.79 18.41
CA ILE A 196 1.47 -23.24 17.02
C ILE A 196 0.40 -22.47 16.24
N LEU A 197 -0.80 -22.31 16.82
CA LEU A 197 -1.88 -21.53 16.20
C LEU A 197 -1.50 -20.04 16.05
N LEU A 198 -0.87 -19.48 17.08
CA LEU A 198 -0.40 -18.09 17.08
C LEU A 198 0.59 -17.86 15.96
N ALA A 199 1.63 -18.70 15.86
CA ALA A 199 2.61 -18.65 14.78
C ALA A 199 1.94 -18.81 13.40
N ALA A 200 0.93 -19.71 13.31
CA ALA A 200 0.17 -19.98 12.11
C ALA A 200 -0.72 -18.82 11.67
N ALA A 201 -1.28 -18.09 12.55
CA ALA A 201 -2.21 -17.00 12.26
C ALA A 201 -1.52 -15.68 11.97
N ASP A 202 -0.30 -15.47 12.46
CA ASP A 202 0.54 -14.29 12.18
C ASP A 202 -0.20 -12.94 12.37
N GLY A 203 -0.86 -12.79 13.53
CA GLY A 203 -1.62 -11.57 13.87
C GLY A 203 -2.95 -11.38 13.13
N ASP A 204 -3.39 -12.34 12.29
CA ASP A 204 -4.70 -12.37 11.64
C ASP A 204 -5.72 -13.12 12.48
N GLY A 205 -6.62 -12.40 13.17
CA GLY A 205 -7.65 -13.00 14.01
C GLY A 205 -8.68 -13.84 13.25
N ARG A 206 -8.96 -13.54 11.97
CA ARG A 206 -9.85 -14.36 11.14
C ARG A 206 -9.21 -15.71 10.84
N ARG A 207 -7.94 -15.68 10.48
CA ARG A 207 -7.16 -16.89 10.18
C ARG A 207 -7.01 -17.76 11.42
N LEU A 208 -6.75 -17.15 12.59
CA LEU A 208 -6.71 -17.83 13.87
C LEU A 208 -7.99 -18.62 14.15
N LEU A 209 -9.15 -17.93 14.04
CA LEU A 209 -10.45 -18.54 14.29
C LEU A 209 -10.79 -19.63 13.28
N ASN A 210 -10.41 -19.46 12.00
CA ASN A 210 -10.60 -20.51 10.99
C ASN A 210 -9.74 -21.75 11.29
N PHE A 211 -8.49 -21.58 11.69
CA PHE A 211 -7.65 -22.72 12.08
C PHE A 211 -8.19 -23.42 13.33
N LEU A 212 -8.64 -22.65 14.31
CA LEU A 212 -9.26 -23.19 15.51
C LEU A 212 -10.55 -23.96 15.20
N GLU A 213 -11.40 -23.45 14.30
CA GLU A 213 -12.62 -24.12 13.86
C GLU A 213 -12.32 -25.43 13.16
N ASN A 214 -11.36 -25.44 12.22
CA ASN A 214 -10.94 -26.67 11.54
C ASN A 214 -10.32 -27.69 12.50
N ALA A 215 -9.55 -27.23 13.48
CA ALA A 215 -8.99 -28.12 14.50
C ALA A 215 -10.07 -28.69 15.43
N ALA A 216 -11.05 -27.84 15.79
CA ALA A 216 -12.20 -28.29 16.57
C ALA A 216 -13.03 -29.34 15.84
N ASP A 217 -13.24 -29.20 14.52
CA ASP A 217 -13.98 -30.19 13.73
C ASP A 217 -13.32 -31.59 13.70
N LEU A 218 -12.01 -31.64 13.92
CA LEU A 218 -11.23 -32.88 14.01
C LEU A 218 -11.09 -33.42 15.42
N ALA A 219 -11.37 -32.62 16.43
CA ALA A 219 -11.29 -33.03 17.83
C ALA A 219 -12.60 -33.70 18.30
N GLU A 220 -12.51 -34.60 19.27
CA GLU A 220 -13.68 -35.15 19.97
C GLU A 220 -14.25 -34.11 20.95
N ASP A 221 -15.58 -34.19 21.24
CA ASP A 221 -16.17 -33.34 22.27
C ASP A 221 -15.57 -33.67 23.65
N ASP A 222 -15.46 -32.68 24.53
CA ASP A 222 -14.73 -32.77 25.80
C ASP A 222 -13.22 -33.10 25.63
N GLY A 223 -12.69 -32.99 24.39
CA GLY A 223 -11.32 -33.37 24.05
C GLY A 223 -10.32 -32.23 24.08
N GLU A 224 -9.11 -32.53 23.64
CA GLU A 224 -8.00 -31.60 23.58
C GLU A 224 -7.59 -31.34 22.12
N ILE A 225 -7.41 -30.06 21.76
CA ILE A 225 -6.76 -29.66 20.53
C ILE A 225 -5.24 -29.67 20.79
N GLY A 226 -4.62 -30.83 20.64
CA GLY A 226 -3.21 -31.03 20.95
C GLY A 226 -2.27 -30.64 19.79
N VAL A 227 -0.97 -30.65 20.10
CA VAL A 227 0.12 -30.29 19.16
C VAL A 227 0.11 -31.17 17.92
N GLU A 228 -0.07 -32.49 18.06
CA GLU A 228 -0.04 -33.42 16.94
C GLU A 228 -1.16 -33.16 15.93
N LEU A 229 -2.39 -32.90 16.41
CA LEU A 229 -3.54 -32.53 15.58
C LEU A 229 -3.23 -31.27 14.78
N LEU A 230 -2.71 -30.23 15.44
CA LEU A 230 -2.37 -28.97 14.78
C LEU A 230 -1.21 -29.13 13.80
N GLN A 231 -0.20 -29.93 14.11
CA GLN A 231 0.91 -30.20 13.19
C GLN A 231 0.43 -30.93 11.94
N ASN A 232 -0.48 -31.86 12.05
CA ASN A 232 -1.09 -32.56 10.92
C ASN A 232 -1.97 -31.63 10.10
N LEU A 233 -2.81 -30.81 10.75
CA LEU A 233 -3.68 -29.83 10.09
C LEU A 233 -2.90 -28.74 9.36
N LEU A 234 -1.82 -28.25 9.97
CA LEU A 234 -1.05 -27.10 9.48
C LEU A 234 0.24 -27.50 8.74
N GLY A 235 0.54 -28.82 8.63
CA GLY A 235 1.82 -29.31 8.10
C GLY A 235 2.20 -28.77 6.75
N ASP A 236 1.26 -28.61 5.82
CA ASP A 236 1.45 -27.95 4.53
C ASP A 236 1.37 -26.41 4.61
N SER A 237 0.82 -25.88 5.70
CA SER A 237 0.63 -24.44 5.88
C SER A 237 1.89 -23.73 6.41
N ARG A 238 2.83 -24.44 7.04
CA ARG A 238 4.08 -23.84 7.57
C ARG A 238 4.91 -23.14 6.50
N ARG A 239 4.79 -23.56 5.24
CA ARG A 239 5.48 -22.94 4.09
C ARG A 239 4.80 -21.67 3.56
N ARG A 240 3.57 -21.36 3.99
CA ARG A 240 2.78 -20.19 3.52
C ARG A 240 2.75 -19.01 4.51
N PHE A 241 3.59 -19.06 5.54
CA PHE A 241 3.45 -18.25 6.75
C PHE A 241 3.81 -16.78 6.64
N ASP A 242 4.46 -16.33 5.57
CA ASP A 242 5.07 -14.99 5.54
C ASP A 242 4.39 -14.02 4.56
N LYS A 243 3.08 -14.13 4.35
CA LYS A 243 2.36 -13.21 3.45
C LYS A 243 1.90 -11.94 4.19
N GLY A 244 2.79 -10.91 4.26
CA GLY A 244 2.40 -9.55 4.61
C GLY A 244 2.65 -9.08 6.03
N GLY A 245 3.41 -9.82 6.86
CA GLY A 245 3.84 -9.40 8.18
C GLY A 245 5.13 -8.57 8.18
N GLU A 246 5.58 -8.13 9.37
CA GLU A 246 6.82 -7.36 9.56
C GLU A 246 8.04 -8.12 9.01
N ALA A 247 8.09 -9.45 9.17
CA ALA A 247 9.10 -10.33 8.61
C ALA A 247 9.15 -10.28 7.07
N PHE A 248 8.03 -10.12 6.41
CA PHE A 248 7.96 -9.95 4.96
C PHE A 248 8.61 -8.62 4.49
N TYR A 249 8.35 -7.51 5.20
CA TYR A 249 9.00 -6.22 4.93
C TYR A 249 10.49 -6.28 5.21
N ASP A 250 10.91 -7.05 6.21
CA ASP A 250 12.31 -7.26 6.51
C ASP A 250 13.03 -8.08 5.43
N GLN A 251 12.39 -9.13 4.90
CA GLN A 251 12.95 -9.95 3.83
C GLN A 251 13.11 -9.17 2.52
N ILE A 252 12.09 -8.39 2.10
CA ILE A 252 12.23 -7.54 0.90
C ILE A 252 13.25 -6.43 1.11
N SER A 253 13.38 -5.92 2.32
CA SER A 253 14.43 -4.96 2.69
C SER A 253 15.83 -5.60 2.66
N ALA A 254 15.94 -6.86 3.13
CA ALA A 254 17.19 -7.62 3.08
C ALA A 254 17.61 -7.94 1.64
N LEU A 255 16.66 -8.34 0.78
CA LEU A 255 16.87 -8.51 -0.65
C LEU A 255 17.42 -7.21 -1.27
N HIS A 256 16.74 -6.10 -1.05
CA HIS A 256 17.12 -4.79 -1.59
C HIS A 256 18.53 -4.37 -1.12
N LYS A 257 18.81 -4.52 0.18
CA LYS A 257 20.13 -4.21 0.75
C LYS A 257 21.23 -5.13 0.22
N SER A 258 20.93 -6.40 -0.05
CA SER A 258 21.88 -7.35 -0.66
C SER A 258 22.21 -6.94 -2.09
N VAL A 259 21.23 -6.56 -2.90
CA VAL A 259 21.45 -6.00 -4.25
C VAL A 259 22.29 -4.73 -4.17
N ARG A 260 21.94 -3.78 -3.31
CA ARG A 260 22.67 -2.53 -3.09
C ARG A 260 24.10 -2.78 -2.63
N GLY A 261 24.30 -3.76 -1.75
CA GLY A 261 25.60 -4.17 -1.22
C GLY A 261 26.43 -5.04 -2.16
N SER A 262 25.96 -5.31 -3.40
CA SER A 262 26.62 -6.16 -4.40
C SER A 262 26.86 -7.60 -3.93
N SER A 263 25.89 -8.18 -3.22
CA SER A 263 25.90 -9.58 -2.78
C SER A 263 24.87 -10.39 -3.59
N PRO A 264 25.26 -11.02 -4.72
CA PRO A 264 24.33 -11.81 -5.53
C PRO A 264 23.80 -13.03 -4.77
N ASP A 265 24.64 -13.71 -4.00
CA ASP A 265 24.24 -14.89 -3.23
C ASP A 265 23.27 -14.53 -2.11
N GLY A 266 23.51 -13.45 -1.38
CA GLY A 266 22.58 -12.93 -0.36
C GLY A 266 21.26 -12.50 -0.97
N ALA A 267 21.29 -11.87 -2.15
CA ALA A 267 20.09 -11.46 -2.85
C ALA A 267 19.26 -12.67 -3.33
N LEU A 268 19.91 -13.70 -3.90
CA LEU A 268 19.25 -14.95 -4.30
C LEU A 268 18.65 -15.70 -3.10
N TYR A 269 19.39 -15.73 -1.98
CA TYR A 269 18.87 -16.38 -0.76
C TYR A 269 17.58 -15.73 -0.28
N TRP A 270 17.53 -14.40 -0.16
CA TRP A 270 16.34 -13.69 0.27
C TRP A 270 15.20 -13.79 -0.73
N TYR A 271 15.50 -13.81 -2.03
CA TYR A 271 14.51 -14.06 -3.08
C TYR A 271 13.89 -15.46 -2.93
N ALA A 272 14.72 -16.51 -2.84
CA ALA A 272 14.27 -17.88 -2.65
C ALA A 272 13.48 -18.03 -1.34
N ARG A 273 13.92 -17.39 -0.25
CA ARG A 273 13.24 -17.42 1.04
C ARG A 273 11.85 -16.78 0.98
N MET A 274 11.68 -15.70 0.21
CA MET A 274 10.40 -15.06 -0.02
C MET A 274 9.46 -15.95 -0.85
N LEU A 275 9.97 -16.61 -1.89
CA LEU A 275 9.19 -17.55 -2.70
C LEU A 275 8.75 -18.76 -1.88
N ASP A 276 9.65 -19.37 -1.10
CA ASP A 276 9.34 -20.48 -0.19
C ASP A 276 8.28 -20.09 0.84
N GLY A 277 8.33 -18.84 1.34
CA GLY A 277 7.28 -18.24 2.18
C GLY A 277 5.97 -17.94 1.43
N GLY A 278 5.88 -18.21 0.14
CA GLY A 278 4.69 -18.02 -0.70
C GLY A 278 4.40 -16.56 -1.05
N CYS A 279 5.43 -15.70 -1.07
CA CYS A 279 5.32 -14.35 -1.61
C CYS A 279 4.94 -14.39 -3.09
N ASP A 280 4.07 -13.47 -3.51
CA ASP A 280 3.75 -13.28 -4.91
C ASP A 280 5.02 -12.85 -5.69
N PRO A 281 5.49 -13.64 -6.67
CA PRO A 281 6.67 -13.30 -7.47
C PRO A 281 6.52 -11.96 -8.20
N LEU A 282 5.31 -11.55 -8.58
CA LEU A 282 5.06 -10.27 -9.24
C LEU A 282 5.29 -9.09 -8.27
N TYR A 283 4.99 -9.27 -6.98
CA TYR A 283 5.34 -8.27 -5.97
C TYR A 283 6.86 -8.08 -5.88
N ILE A 284 7.62 -9.19 -5.87
CA ILE A 284 9.08 -9.13 -5.83
C ILE A 284 9.62 -8.48 -7.12
N ALA A 285 9.13 -8.88 -8.30
CA ALA A 285 9.50 -8.32 -9.59
C ALA A 285 9.32 -6.79 -9.62
N ARG A 286 8.20 -6.27 -9.09
CA ARG A 286 7.94 -4.83 -8.93
C ARG A 286 9.04 -4.13 -8.11
N ARG A 287 9.49 -4.76 -7.04
CA ARG A 287 10.58 -4.23 -6.20
C ARG A 287 11.93 -4.29 -6.92
N VAL A 288 12.17 -5.32 -7.71
CA VAL A 288 13.40 -5.46 -8.52
C VAL A 288 13.49 -4.36 -9.58
N VAL A 289 12.38 -4.03 -10.25
CA VAL A 289 12.31 -2.86 -11.16
C VAL A 289 12.64 -1.55 -10.41
N ARG A 290 12.14 -1.39 -9.19
CA ARG A 290 12.47 -0.21 -8.37
C ARG A 290 13.96 -0.13 -8.03
N MET A 291 14.61 -1.25 -7.68
CA MET A 291 16.05 -1.33 -7.40
C MET A 291 16.89 -0.92 -8.60
N ALA A 292 16.47 -1.29 -9.83
CA ALA A 292 17.15 -0.89 -11.06
C ALA A 292 17.24 0.62 -11.22
N SER A 293 16.16 1.35 -10.91
CA SER A 293 16.13 2.82 -11.00
C SER A 293 16.79 3.50 -9.81
N GLU A 294 16.69 2.93 -8.60
CA GLU A 294 17.16 3.55 -7.36
C GLU A 294 18.65 3.35 -7.11
N ASP A 295 19.16 2.13 -7.35
CA ASP A 295 20.52 1.75 -6.96
C ASP A 295 21.48 1.57 -8.14
N ILE A 296 20.98 1.39 -9.38
CA ILE A 296 21.79 1.26 -10.59
C ILE A 296 21.69 2.54 -11.43
N GLY A 297 20.49 3.04 -11.66
CA GLY A 297 20.25 4.29 -12.39
C GLY A 297 21.00 4.34 -13.72
N ASN A 298 21.62 5.49 -13.99
CA ASN A 298 22.38 5.73 -15.23
C ASN A 298 23.78 5.10 -15.25
N ALA A 299 24.23 4.45 -14.18
CA ALA A 299 25.48 3.69 -14.23
C ALA A 299 25.39 2.50 -15.19
N ASP A 300 24.20 1.85 -15.27
CA ASP A 300 23.85 0.87 -16.30
C ASP A 300 22.36 0.93 -16.66
N PRO A 301 21.95 1.70 -17.66
CA PRO A 301 20.54 1.86 -18.05
C PRO A 301 19.85 0.56 -18.50
N ARG A 302 20.61 -0.47 -18.91
CA ARG A 302 20.07 -1.78 -19.32
C ARG A 302 19.40 -2.49 -18.15
N ALA A 303 19.77 -2.16 -16.92
CA ALA A 303 19.22 -2.76 -15.71
C ALA A 303 17.68 -2.64 -15.66
N LEU A 304 17.14 -1.46 -15.96
CA LEU A 304 15.68 -1.25 -15.96
C LEU A 304 14.98 -2.09 -17.02
N THR A 305 15.51 -2.14 -18.24
CA THR A 305 14.94 -2.95 -19.33
C THR A 305 14.95 -4.44 -19.00
N LEU A 306 16.07 -4.94 -18.43
CA LEU A 306 16.18 -6.33 -18.02
C LEU A 306 15.12 -6.69 -16.94
N CYS A 307 14.94 -5.82 -15.96
CA CYS A 307 13.97 -6.05 -14.90
C CYS A 307 12.51 -6.01 -15.40
N LEU A 308 12.18 -5.12 -16.35
CA LEU A 308 10.86 -5.09 -16.97
C LEU A 308 10.62 -6.36 -17.81
N ASN A 309 11.61 -6.81 -18.57
CA ASN A 309 11.50 -8.07 -19.32
C ASN A 309 11.34 -9.28 -18.38
N ALA A 310 12.06 -9.29 -17.25
CA ALA A 310 11.91 -10.35 -16.25
C ALA A 310 10.51 -10.37 -15.61
N TRP A 311 9.93 -9.19 -15.36
CA TRP A 311 8.54 -9.08 -14.91
C TRP A 311 7.57 -9.64 -15.96
N ASP A 312 7.69 -9.21 -17.24
CA ASP A 312 6.86 -9.70 -18.33
C ASP A 312 6.96 -11.24 -18.49
N VAL A 313 8.16 -11.80 -18.33
CA VAL A 313 8.36 -13.25 -18.37
C VAL A 313 7.64 -13.94 -17.22
N GLN A 314 7.76 -13.41 -15.99
CA GLN A 314 7.05 -13.94 -14.83
C GLN A 314 5.53 -13.87 -15.01
N GLU A 315 5.02 -12.78 -15.57
CA GLU A 315 3.58 -12.60 -15.81
C GLU A 315 3.05 -13.60 -16.86
N ARG A 316 3.85 -13.90 -17.90
CA ARG A 316 3.45 -14.77 -19.00
C ARG A 316 3.61 -16.26 -18.70
N LEU A 317 4.71 -16.65 -18.04
CA LEU A 317 4.99 -18.05 -17.74
C LEU A 317 4.41 -18.50 -16.40
N GLY A 318 4.28 -17.57 -15.43
CA GLY A 318 3.88 -17.92 -14.08
C GLY A 318 4.94 -18.66 -13.29
N SER A 319 4.55 -19.19 -12.14
CA SER A 319 5.42 -19.99 -11.26
C SER A 319 5.33 -21.48 -11.62
N PRO A 320 6.43 -22.24 -11.55
CA PRO A 320 7.76 -21.82 -11.13
C PRO A 320 8.65 -21.28 -12.25
N GLU A 321 8.27 -21.36 -13.52
CA GLU A 321 9.14 -21.12 -14.67
C GLU A 321 9.59 -19.67 -14.80
N GLY A 322 8.69 -18.71 -14.59
CA GLY A 322 8.99 -17.29 -14.68
C GLY A 322 9.92 -16.79 -13.59
N GLU A 323 9.98 -17.46 -12.45
CA GLU A 323 10.82 -17.09 -11.29
C GLU A 323 12.30 -17.03 -11.63
N LEU A 324 12.77 -17.86 -12.57
CA LEU A 324 14.15 -17.87 -13.02
C LEU A 324 14.56 -16.56 -13.72
N ALA A 325 13.67 -15.93 -14.47
CA ALA A 325 13.92 -14.64 -15.10
C ALA A 325 14.10 -13.52 -14.07
N VAL A 326 13.28 -13.54 -13.00
CA VAL A 326 13.42 -12.58 -11.88
C VAL A 326 14.73 -12.83 -11.13
N ALA A 327 15.12 -14.10 -10.89
CA ALA A 327 16.41 -14.45 -10.29
C ALA A 327 17.60 -13.91 -11.13
N GLN A 328 17.54 -14.07 -12.45
CA GLN A 328 18.55 -13.54 -13.37
C GLN A 328 18.67 -12.00 -13.24
N ALA A 329 17.55 -11.29 -13.18
CA ALA A 329 17.53 -9.84 -13.00
C ALA A 329 18.13 -9.42 -11.66
N ILE A 330 17.82 -10.13 -10.58
CA ILE A 330 18.37 -9.88 -9.23
C ILE A 330 19.91 -10.02 -9.24
N VAL A 331 20.42 -11.11 -9.80
CA VAL A 331 21.88 -11.35 -9.93
C VAL A 331 22.54 -10.25 -10.74
N TYR A 332 21.93 -9.88 -11.87
CA TYR A 332 22.43 -8.80 -12.72
C TYR A 332 22.53 -7.48 -11.92
N LEU A 333 21.46 -7.09 -11.23
CA LEU A 333 21.45 -5.88 -10.41
C LEU A 333 22.51 -5.92 -9.30
N ALA A 334 22.68 -7.08 -8.64
CA ALA A 334 23.69 -7.23 -7.60
C ALA A 334 25.12 -7.04 -8.14
N CYS A 335 25.39 -7.46 -9.39
CA CYS A 335 26.70 -7.34 -10.04
C CYS A 335 26.89 -6.02 -10.79
N ALA A 336 25.82 -5.28 -11.13
CA ALA A 336 25.89 -4.04 -11.88
C ALA A 336 26.58 -2.90 -11.10
N PRO A 337 27.20 -1.92 -11.79
CA PRO A 337 27.74 -0.74 -11.13
C PRO A 337 26.63 0.07 -10.45
N LYS A 338 26.85 0.48 -9.21
CA LYS A 338 25.84 1.16 -8.37
C LYS A 338 25.86 2.67 -8.56
N SER A 339 24.68 3.27 -8.72
CA SER A 339 24.45 4.71 -8.66
C SER A 339 23.07 5.04 -8.16
N ASN A 340 22.99 5.90 -7.17
CA ASN A 340 21.75 6.52 -6.71
C ASN A 340 21.67 8.01 -7.11
N ALA A 341 22.52 8.46 -8.04
CA ALA A 341 22.61 9.87 -8.42
C ALA A 341 21.29 10.44 -8.95
N VAL A 342 20.56 9.67 -9.77
CA VAL A 342 19.24 10.08 -10.27
C VAL A 342 18.22 10.16 -9.13
N TYR A 343 18.21 9.18 -8.23
CA TYR A 343 17.30 9.16 -7.08
C TYR A 343 17.50 10.36 -6.15
N THR A 344 18.75 10.67 -5.81
CA THR A 344 19.07 11.82 -4.95
C THR A 344 18.78 13.14 -5.64
N ALA A 345 19.08 13.27 -6.95
CA ALA A 345 18.79 14.43 -7.76
C ALA A 345 17.28 14.71 -7.83
N PHE A 346 16.50 13.68 -8.14
CA PHE A 346 15.03 13.80 -8.22
C PHE A 346 14.42 14.19 -6.87
N LYS A 347 14.88 13.57 -5.77
CA LYS A 347 14.41 13.90 -4.41
C LYS A 347 14.73 15.35 -4.04
N ALA A 348 15.90 15.86 -4.42
CA ALA A 348 16.28 17.26 -4.18
C ALA A 348 15.42 18.21 -5.02
N ALA A 349 15.19 17.91 -6.30
CA ALA A 349 14.33 18.73 -7.18
C ALA A 349 12.87 18.74 -6.68
N MET A 350 12.34 17.60 -6.21
CA MET A 350 10.98 17.52 -5.65
C MET A 350 10.84 18.35 -4.36
N ARG A 351 11.87 18.37 -3.52
CA ARG A 351 11.88 19.22 -2.32
C ARG A 351 11.86 20.70 -2.70
N ASP A 352 12.72 21.13 -3.62
CA ASP A 352 12.76 22.53 -4.06
C ASP A 352 11.43 22.95 -4.70
N ALA A 353 10.83 22.09 -5.53
CA ALA A 353 9.53 22.36 -6.13
C ALA A 353 8.42 22.52 -5.06
N ALA A 354 8.46 21.76 -3.97
CA ALA A 354 7.51 21.88 -2.88
C ALA A 354 7.73 23.14 -2.03
N GLU A 355 8.99 23.51 -1.78
CA GLU A 355 9.37 24.67 -0.95
C GLU A 355 9.18 26.01 -1.66
N GLN A 356 9.41 26.05 -2.99
CA GLN A 356 9.35 27.30 -3.77
C GLN A 356 7.95 27.63 -4.29
N GLY A 357 6.97 26.71 -4.15
CA GLY A 357 5.60 26.91 -4.63
C GLY A 357 5.52 26.97 -6.17
N SER A 358 4.45 27.59 -6.69
CA SER A 358 4.24 27.74 -8.12
C SER A 358 5.17 28.81 -8.69
N GLN A 359 6.08 28.40 -9.57
CA GLN A 359 6.97 29.31 -10.30
C GLN A 359 6.54 29.39 -11.78
N GLU A 360 6.64 30.57 -12.36
CA GLU A 360 6.34 30.74 -13.78
C GLU A 360 7.46 30.19 -14.66
N VAL A 361 7.06 29.60 -15.80
CA VAL A 361 8.01 29.19 -16.83
C VAL A 361 8.57 30.45 -17.51
N PRO A 362 9.89 30.60 -17.66
CA PRO A 362 10.50 31.74 -18.36
C PRO A 362 9.94 31.90 -19.77
N LEU A 363 9.79 33.15 -20.23
CA LEU A 363 9.15 33.45 -21.52
C LEU A 363 9.83 32.75 -22.70
N HIS A 364 11.14 32.70 -22.73
CA HIS A 364 11.92 32.03 -23.79
C HIS A 364 11.67 30.51 -23.88
N LEU A 365 11.21 29.87 -22.80
CA LEU A 365 10.88 28.43 -22.77
C LEU A 365 9.41 28.14 -23.09
N ARG A 366 8.56 29.18 -23.21
CA ARG A 366 7.13 29.01 -23.52
C ARG A 366 6.91 28.89 -25.03
N ASN A 367 6.08 27.93 -25.44
CA ASN A 367 5.68 27.80 -26.83
C ASN A 367 4.74 28.97 -27.27
N ALA A 368 4.91 29.50 -28.48
CA ALA A 368 4.11 30.57 -29.04
C ALA A 368 3.31 30.13 -30.29
N PRO A 369 2.33 29.21 -30.19
CA PRO A 369 1.59 28.71 -31.36
C PRO A 369 0.63 29.75 -31.96
N THR A 370 0.27 30.81 -31.23
CA THR A 370 -0.65 31.85 -31.69
C THR A 370 0.04 33.20 -31.86
N LYS A 371 -0.55 34.10 -32.71
CA LYS A 371 -0.04 35.46 -32.87
C LYS A 371 -0.04 36.26 -31.56
N LEU A 372 -1.06 36.06 -30.74
CA LEU A 372 -1.17 36.71 -29.41
C LEU A 372 -0.02 36.29 -28.50
N MET A 373 0.29 35.00 -28.44
CA MET A 373 1.39 34.49 -27.60
C MET A 373 2.75 35.06 -28.05
N LYS A 374 2.97 35.19 -29.38
CA LYS A 374 4.16 35.87 -29.92
C LYS A 374 4.22 37.34 -29.50
N GLN A 375 3.10 38.04 -29.54
CA GLN A 375 3.02 39.44 -29.10
C GLN A 375 3.26 39.61 -27.59
N LEU A 376 2.99 38.59 -26.82
CA LEU A 376 3.27 38.50 -25.37
C LEU A 376 4.71 38.09 -25.06
N GLY A 377 5.57 37.91 -26.04
CA GLY A 377 6.98 37.55 -25.86
C GLY A 377 7.25 36.08 -25.61
N TYR A 378 6.26 35.18 -25.87
CA TYR A 378 6.46 33.76 -25.70
C TYR A 378 7.43 33.24 -26.77
N GLY A 379 8.49 32.52 -26.30
CA GLY A 379 9.54 31.99 -27.16
C GLY A 379 10.56 33.01 -27.63
N ASP A 380 10.46 34.27 -27.18
CA ASP A 380 11.42 35.31 -27.55
C ASP A 380 12.83 34.95 -27.07
N GLU A 381 13.81 35.13 -27.95
CA GLU A 381 15.21 34.81 -27.72
C GLU A 381 15.49 33.33 -27.39
N TYR A 382 14.55 32.41 -27.68
CA TYR A 382 14.83 30.99 -27.55
C TYR A 382 15.95 30.56 -28.49
N ARG A 383 16.98 29.94 -27.98
CA ARG A 383 18.10 29.39 -28.72
C ARG A 383 17.88 27.91 -28.99
N TYR A 384 17.69 27.55 -30.26
CA TYR A 384 17.53 26.16 -30.65
C TYR A 384 18.87 25.45 -30.65
N ALA A 385 19.08 24.56 -29.69
CA ALA A 385 20.37 23.92 -29.41
C ALA A 385 20.99 23.22 -30.64
N HIS A 386 20.18 22.67 -31.56
CA HIS A 386 20.69 22.02 -32.77
C HIS A 386 21.33 22.97 -33.77
N ASP A 387 21.05 24.29 -33.71
CA ASP A 387 21.66 25.32 -34.55
C ASP A 387 22.94 25.88 -33.93
N GLU A 388 23.26 25.50 -32.71
CA GLU A 388 24.44 25.95 -31.97
C GLU A 388 25.61 24.95 -32.11
N PRO A 389 26.86 25.40 -31.93
CA PRO A 389 28.01 24.52 -31.89
C PRO A 389 27.84 23.40 -30.82
N ASP A 390 28.26 22.20 -31.14
CA ASP A 390 28.11 21.01 -30.32
C ASP A 390 26.65 20.64 -29.95
N ALA A 391 25.69 21.21 -30.68
CA ALA A 391 24.26 21.17 -30.39
C ALA A 391 23.96 21.55 -28.92
N TYR A 392 24.63 22.63 -28.45
CA TYR A 392 24.55 23.09 -27.08
C TYR A 392 24.50 24.64 -27.01
N ALA A 393 23.42 25.16 -26.41
CA ALA A 393 23.24 26.60 -26.22
C ALA A 393 23.99 27.07 -24.95
N ALA A 394 25.30 27.23 -25.07
CA ALA A 394 26.15 27.60 -23.94
C ALA A 394 25.75 28.98 -23.34
N GLY A 395 25.72 29.01 -21.98
CA GLY A 395 25.30 30.19 -21.21
C GLY A 395 23.79 30.39 -21.12
N GLU A 396 23.00 29.42 -21.54
CA GLU A 396 21.54 29.45 -21.40
C GLU A 396 21.10 29.02 -19.99
N ASP A 397 19.93 29.48 -19.54
CA ASP A 397 19.31 29.13 -18.28
C ASP A 397 17.91 28.58 -18.50
N TYR A 398 17.61 27.47 -17.82
CA TYR A 398 16.34 26.73 -17.92
C TYR A 398 15.55 26.75 -16.62
N PHE A 399 16.00 27.52 -15.61
CA PHE A 399 15.28 27.65 -14.34
C PHE A 399 14.31 28.85 -14.34
N PRO A 400 13.28 28.81 -13.48
CA PRO A 400 12.44 29.99 -13.24
C PRO A 400 13.28 31.20 -12.83
N GLU A 401 12.86 32.41 -13.24
CA GLU A 401 13.62 33.64 -12.98
C GLU A 401 13.94 33.88 -11.48
N ASN A 402 13.00 33.51 -10.63
CA ASN A 402 13.11 33.68 -9.18
C ASN A 402 13.89 32.55 -8.47
N LEU A 403 14.29 31.52 -9.21
CA LEU A 403 15.05 30.40 -8.66
C LEU A 403 16.49 30.41 -9.19
N GLN A 404 17.46 30.57 -8.30
CA GLN A 404 18.87 30.47 -8.71
C GLN A 404 19.15 29.08 -9.30
N PRO A 405 19.91 28.98 -10.40
CA PRO A 405 20.26 27.71 -11.01
C PRO A 405 20.88 26.76 -10.00
N ARG A 406 20.39 25.53 -10.00
CA ARG A 406 20.84 24.49 -9.08
C ARG A 406 21.41 23.29 -9.83
N GLN A 407 22.35 22.62 -9.19
CA GLN A 407 22.89 21.38 -9.70
C GLN A 407 22.31 20.22 -8.87
N TYR A 408 21.29 19.54 -9.40
CA TYR A 408 20.70 18.37 -8.74
C TYR A 408 21.45 17.08 -9.08
N TYR A 409 21.77 16.89 -10.38
CA TYR A 409 22.34 15.65 -10.86
C TYR A 409 23.87 15.70 -10.87
N GLU A 410 24.47 14.85 -10.04
CA GLU A 410 25.92 14.65 -9.96
C GLU A 410 26.25 13.18 -10.27
N PRO A 411 26.73 12.88 -11.50
CA PRO A 411 27.08 11.53 -11.89
C PRO A 411 28.21 10.97 -11.03
N VAL A 412 28.03 9.71 -10.58
CA VAL A 412 29.09 9.00 -9.86
C VAL A 412 30.15 8.44 -10.79
N PRO A 413 31.40 8.22 -10.35
CA PRO A 413 32.47 7.72 -11.20
C PRO A 413 32.36 6.20 -11.42
N ARG A 414 31.21 5.72 -11.91
CA ARG A 414 30.96 4.29 -12.13
C ARG A 414 30.10 4.07 -13.39
N GLY A 415 30.39 2.99 -14.11
CA GLY A 415 29.64 2.59 -15.30
C GLY A 415 29.55 3.69 -16.37
N LEU A 416 28.38 3.85 -16.98
CA LEU A 416 28.14 4.88 -18.01
C LEU A 416 28.20 6.30 -17.43
N GLU A 417 27.98 6.49 -16.14
CA GLU A 417 28.03 7.82 -15.52
C GLU A 417 29.42 8.47 -15.55
N LEU A 418 30.51 7.69 -15.72
CA LEU A 418 31.83 8.24 -16.03
C LEU A 418 31.79 9.14 -17.28
N LYS A 419 31.25 8.61 -18.38
CA LYS A 419 31.11 9.34 -19.64
C LYS A 419 30.16 10.53 -19.54
N ILE A 420 29.07 10.35 -18.81
CA ILE A 420 28.09 11.42 -18.56
C ILE A 420 28.74 12.55 -17.77
N ARG A 421 29.50 12.23 -16.75
CA ARG A 421 30.26 13.21 -15.94
C ARG A 421 31.22 14.02 -16.78
N ASP A 422 32.02 13.35 -17.59
CA ASP A 422 33.01 14.02 -18.44
C ASP A 422 32.32 14.95 -19.46
N LYS A 423 31.21 14.51 -20.06
CA LYS A 423 30.37 15.35 -20.93
C LYS A 423 29.83 16.57 -20.19
N LEU A 424 29.21 16.40 -19.02
CA LEU A 424 28.67 17.51 -18.24
C LEU A 424 29.73 18.51 -17.80
N GLN A 425 30.92 18.03 -17.44
CA GLN A 425 32.06 18.92 -17.13
C GLN A 425 32.49 19.75 -18.36
N HIS A 426 32.52 19.14 -19.54
CA HIS A 426 32.79 19.85 -20.78
C HIS A 426 31.75 20.93 -21.05
N LEU A 427 30.45 20.62 -20.98
CA LEU A 427 29.36 21.56 -21.19
C LEU A 427 29.40 22.75 -20.21
N ARG A 428 29.69 22.50 -18.94
CA ARG A 428 29.87 23.55 -17.92
C ARG A 428 31.05 24.50 -18.23
N LYS A 429 32.12 23.98 -18.83
CA LYS A 429 33.22 24.83 -19.31
C LYS A 429 32.77 25.73 -20.47
N LEU A 430 31.97 25.21 -21.38
CA LEU A 430 31.36 26.00 -22.46
C LEU A 430 30.45 27.08 -21.90
N ASP A 431 29.62 26.77 -20.90
CA ASP A 431 28.78 27.77 -20.21
C ASP A 431 29.63 28.88 -19.61
N ALA A 432 30.66 28.54 -18.85
CA ALA A 432 31.51 29.53 -18.20
C ALA A 432 32.31 30.42 -19.22
N ALA A 433 32.61 29.87 -20.38
CA ALA A 433 33.32 30.60 -21.46
C ALA A 433 32.39 31.35 -22.41
N SER A 434 31.09 31.13 -22.32
CA SER A 434 30.11 31.75 -23.28
C SER A 434 30.04 33.27 -23.10
N PRO A 435 30.19 34.04 -24.22
CA PRO A 435 29.96 35.49 -24.20
C PRO A 435 28.50 35.87 -23.98
N ARG A 436 27.59 34.92 -24.15
CA ARG A 436 26.14 35.09 -23.93
C ARG A 436 25.78 34.41 -22.64
N GLN A 437 25.38 35.16 -21.67
CA GLN A 437 24.90 34.65 -20.39
C GLN A 437 23.43 35.10 -20.24
N ARG A 438 22.52 34.15 -20.08
CA ARG A 438 21.09 34.47 -19.87
C ARG A 438 20.89 35.18 -18.53
N ARG A 439 21.64 34.76 -17.49
CA ARG A 439 21.70 35.46 -16.20
C ARG A 439 23.09 36.04 -15.99
N THR A 440 23.12 37.28 -15.56
CA THR A 440 24.35 37.87 -15.03
C THR A 440 24.59 37.27 -13.63
N PRO A 441 25.83 36.84 -13.29
CA PRO A 441 26.16 36.24 -12.01
C PRO A 441 25.87 37.18 -10.84
#